data_e5d186dd792ce1009d8a0b00591503c9
#
_entry.id   e5d186dd792ce1009d8a0b00591503c9
#
_cell.length_a   1.000
_cell.length_b   1.000
_cell.length_c   1.000
_cell.angle_alpha   90.00
_cell.angle_beta   90.00
_cell.angle_gamma   90.00
#
_symmetry.space_group_name_H-M   'P 1'
#
loop_
_entity.id
_entity.type
_entity.pdbx_description
1 polymer ?
#
loop_
_entity_poly.entity_id
_entity_poly.type
_entity_poly.pdbx_seq_one_letter_code
_entity_poly.pdbx_strand_id
1 'polypeptide(L)'
;MIPLLTIDEEMKLIHRIRKGGHEGAQAREMLVKSNLRYIYSVAKKYKHLSLSLQELIVYGITGLIKASEKYDETHGFKFLSYAVWWIQQSMLNAIKKCDIKSNNG
;
A
#
# COMPACT_ATOMS: atom_id res chain seq x y z
N MET A 1 17.06 -7.87 -7.61
CA MET A 1 16.13 -6.73 -7.78
C MET A 1 14.83 -7.21 -8.38
N ILE A 2 13.72 -6.81 -7.80
CA ILE A 2 12.41 -7.15 -8.34
C ILE A 2 12.07 -6.14 -9.44
N PRO A 3 11.84 -6.60 -10.68
CA PRO A 3 11.55 -5.67 -11.78
C PRO A 3 10.18 -5.00 -11.58
N LEU A 4 10.06 -3.80 -12.14
CA LEU A 4 8.79 -3.09 -12.14
C LEU A 4 7.79 -3.86 -13.02
N LEU A 5 6.55 -3.91 -12.56
CA LEU A 5 5.49 -4.56 -13.31
C LEU A 5 5.03 -3.68 -14.46
N THR A 6 4.68 -4.31 -15.58
CA THR A 6 3.98 -3.61 -16.66
C THR A 6 2.54 -3.37 -16.22
N ILE A 7 1.85 -2.48 -16.94
CA ILE A 7 0.44 -2.20 -16.65
C ILE A 7 -0.41 -3.48 -16.74
N ASP A 8 -0.16 -4.30 -17.76
CA ASP A 8 -0.90 -5.56 -17.92
C ASP A 8 -0.62 -6.54 -16.78
N GLU A 9 0.64 -6.68 -16.39
CA GLU A 9 1.02 -7.55 -15.27
C GLU A 9 0.37 -7.08 -13.97
N GLU A 10 0.37 -5.77 -13.74
CA GLU A 10 -0.25 -5.19 -12.56
C GLU A 10 -1.75 -5.46 -12.51
N MET A 11 -2.43 -5.29 -13.64
CA MET A 11 -3.88 -5.57 -13.71
C MET A 11 -4.20 -7.03 -13.49
N LYS A 12 -3.36 -7.94 -14.02
CA LYS A 12 -3.53 -9.37 -13.78
C LYS A 12 -3.42 -9.70 -12.28
N LEU A 13 -2.46 -9.09 -11.60
CA LEU A 13 -2.31 -9.28 -10.15
C LEU A 13 -3.54 -8.78 -9.40
N ILE A 14 -4.03 -7.59 -9.76
CA ILE A 14 -5.20 -7.00 -9.11
C ILE A 14 -6.43 -7.91 -9.26
N HIS A 15 -6.65 -8.44 -10.47
CA HIS A 15 -7.76 -9.36 -10.71
C HIS A 15 -7.64 -10.64 -9.89
N ARG A 16 -6.44 -11.18 -9.76
CA ARG A 16 -6.20 -12.38 -8.95
C ARG A 16 -6.42 -12.10 -7.46
N ILE A 17 -5.99 -10.93 -6.98
CA ILE A 17 -6.20 -10.53 -5.59
C ILE A 17 -7.70 -10.51 -5.29
N ARG A 18 -8.50 -9.96 -6.20
CA ARG A 18 -9.95 -9.85 -6.02
C ARG A 18 -10.65 -11.20 -6.00
N LYS A 19 -10.13 -12.15 -6.75
CA LYS A 19 -10.66 -13.51 -6.72
C LYS A 19 -10.42 -14.20 -5.40
N GLY A 20 -9.36 -13.81 -4.69
CA GLY A 20 -9.03 -14.37 -3.39
C GLY A 20 -8.40 -15.74 -3.46
N GLY A 21 -8.47 -16.49 -2.33
CA GLY A 21 -7.88 -17.81 -2.25
C GLY A 21 -6.36 -17.79 -2.27
N HIS A 22 -5.78 -18.95 -2.56
CA HIS A 22 -4.33 -19.13 -2.58
C HIS A 22 -3.66 -18.25 -3.66
N GLU A 23 -4.23 -18.23 -4.85
CA GLU A 23 -3.71 -17.43 -5.95
C GLU A 23 -3.79 -15.93 -5.63
N GLY A 24 -4.86 -15.51 -4.97
CA GLY A 24 -5.01 -14.13 -4.53
C GLY A 24 -3.95 -13.73 -3.54
N ALA A 25 -3.63 -14.62 -2.60
CA ALA A 25 -2.58 -14.37 -1.61
C ALA A 25 -1.22 -14.24 -2.27
N GLN A 26 -0.91 -15.10 -3.24
CA GLN A 26 0.35 -15.02 -3.99
C GLN A 26 0.44 -13.71 -4.79
N ALA A 27 -0.67 -13.32 -5.43
CA ALA A 27 -0.70 -12.09 -6.21
C ALA A 27 -0.52 -10.87 -5.32
N ARG A 28 -1.11 -10.88 -4.11
CA ARG A 28 -0.94 -9.82 -3.13
C ARG A 28 0.52 -9.66 -2.75
N GLU A 29 1.19 -10.78 -2.46
CA GLU A 29 2.60 -10.77 -2.10
C GLU A 29 3.46 -10.18 -3.23
N MET A 30 3.19 -10.56 -4.48
CA MET A 30 3.91 -10.04 -5.63
C MET A 30 3.68 -8.53 -5.79
N LEU A 31 2.45 -8.07 -5.61
CA LEU A 31 2.13 -6.65 -5.71
C LEU A 31 2.87 -5.85 -4.63
N VAL A 32 2.92 -6.37 -3.41
CA VAL A 32 3.64 -5.72 -2.31
C VAL A 32 5.13 -5.66 -2.62
N LYS A 33 5.73 -6.77 -3.03
CA LYS A 33 7.17 -6.81 -3.32
C LYS A 33 7.56 -5.85 -4.42
N SER A 34 6.75 -5.73 -5.46
CA SER A 34 7.07 -4.83 -6.59
C SER A 34 6.93 -3.36 -6.22
N ASN A 35 6.23 -3.04 -5.12
CA ASN A 35 6.03 -1.66 -4.67
C ASN A 35 6.75 -1.33 -3.37
N LEU A 36 7.51 -2.27 -2.82
CA LEU A 36 8.10 -2.12 -1.49
C LEU A 36 9.07 -0.95 -1.42
N ARG A 37 9.86 -0.73 -2.46
CA ARG A 37 10.81 0.39 -2.50
C ARG A 37 10.07 1.73 -2.41
N TYR A 38 8.96 1.86 -3.11
CA TYR A 38 8.15 3.07 -3.06
C TYR A 38 7.56 3.29 -1.66
N ILE A 39 6.99 2.22 -1.08
CA ILE A 39 6.41 2.28 0.27
C ILE A 39 7.47 2.70 1.29
N TYR A 40 8.67 2.14 1.17
CA TYR A 40 9.79 2.51 2.04
C TYR A 40 10.13 4.00 1.92
N SER A 41 10.17 4.51 0.69
CA SER A 41 10.50 5.93 0.47
C SER A 41 9.46 6.87 1.07
N VAL A 42 8.19 6.50 1.03
CA VAL A 42 7.13 7.28 1.66
C VAL A 42 7.22 7.20 3.19
N ALA A 43 7.46 6.00 3.71
CA ALA A 43 7.60 5.79 5.15
C ALA A 43 8.74 6.63 5.73
N LYS A 44 9.84 6.76 4.99
CA LYS A 44 10.98 7.60 5.42
C LYS A 44 10.58 9.06 5.54
N LYS A 45 9.71 9.55 4.66
CA LYS A 45 9.23 10.94 4.71
C LYS A 45 8.36 11.19 5.94
N TYR A 46 7.61 10.17 6.35
CA TYR A 46 6.66 10.31 7.46
C TYR A 46 7.17 9.72 8.77
N LYS A 47 8.45 9.39 8.84
CA LYS A 47 9.02 8.84 10.06
C LYS A 47 8.66 9.72 11.25
N HIS A 48 8.08 9.12 12.26
CA HIS A 48 7.51 9.83 13.41
C HIS A 48 8.05 9.26 14.71
N LEU A 49 8.12 10.10 15.74
CA LEU A 49 8.62 9.69 17.05
C LEU A 49 7.79 8.57 17.67
N SER A 50 6.49 8.57 17.45
CA SER A 50 5.57 7.59 18.02
C SER A 50 5.43 6.33 17.18
N LEU A 51 5.88 6.35 15.93
CA LEU A 51 5.80 5.21 15.03
C LEU A 51 7.16 4.95 14.39
N SER A 52 7.57 3.70 14.40
CA SER A 52 8.82 3.29 13.77
C SER A 52 8.65 3.24 12.25
N LEU A 53 9.78 3.23 11.55
CA LEU A 53 9.80 3.05 10.11
C LEU A 53 9.10 1.76 9.70
N GLN A 54 9.36 0.67 10.44
CA GLN A 54 8.75 -0.62 10.17
C GLN A 54 7.23 -0.59 10.31
N GLU A 55 6.73 0.09 11.35
CA GLU A 55 5.29 0.22 11.55
C GLU A 55 4.65 1.00 10.41
N LEU A 56 5.29 2.08 9.96
CA LEU A 56 4.80 2.86 8.82
C LEU A 56 4.76 2.04 7.54
N ILE A 57 5.78 1.21 7.32
CA ILE A 57 5.80 0.32 6.16
C ILE A 57 4.60 -0.65 6.18
N VAL A 58 4.29 -1.22 7.34
CA VAL A 58 3.14 -2.11 7.47
C VAL A 58 1.84 -1.40 7.13
N TYR A 59 1.67 -0.16 7.61
CA TYR A 59 0.48 0.64 7.26
C TYR A 59 0.44 0.96 5.77
N GLY A 60 1.60 1.24 5.17
CA GLY A 60 1.68 1.48 3.73
C GLY A 60 1.27 0.26 2.93
N ILE A 61 1.72 -0.92 3.34
CA ILE A 61 1.35 -2.19 2.70
C ILE A 61 -0.18 -2.39 2.80
N THR A 62 -0.75 -2.14 3.96
CA THR A 62 -2.20 -2.22 4.15
C THR A 62 -2.94 -1.29 3.19
N GLY A 63 -2.43 -0.06 3.03
CA GLY A 63 -3.00 0.89 2.08
C GLY A 63 -2.94 0.41 0.65
N LEU A 64 -1.81 -0.17 0.25
CA LEU A 64 -1.65 -0.72 -1.10
C LEU A 64 -2.66 -1.85 -1.36
N ILE A 65 -2.85 -2.74 -0.39
CA ILE A 65 -3.80 -3.84 -0.54
C ILE A 65 -5.24 -3.31 -0.65
N LYS A 66 -5.60 -2.33 0.17
CA LYS A 66 -6.92 -1.70 0.06
C LYS A 66 -7.12 -1.06 -1.30
N ALA A 67 -6.08 -0.41 -1.83
CA ALA A 67 -6.15 0.16 -3.18
C ALA A 67 -6.45 -0.91 -4.22
N SER A 68 -5.79 -2.07 -4.12
CA SER A 68 -6.02 -3.15 -5.08
C SER A 68 -7.45 -3.70 -5.04
N GLU A 69 -8.08 -3.64 -3.87
CA GLU A 69 -9.46 -4.08 -3.70
C GLU A 69 -10.48 -3.06 -4.21
N LYS A 70 -10.14 -1.78 -4.15
CA LYS A 70 -11.05 -0.68 -4.47
C LYS A 70 -10.86 -0.10 -5.86
N TYR A 71 -9.75 -0.39 -6.51
CA TYR A 71 -9.41 0.22 -7.80
C TYR A 71 -10.42 -0.13 -8.89
N ASP A 72 -10.84 0.88 -9.63
CA ASP A 72 -11.75 0.72 -10.77
C ASP A 72 -11.06 1.26 -12.01
N GLU A 73 -10.65 0.36 -12.89
CA GLU A 73 -9.92 0.69 -14.11
C GLU A 73 -10.76 1.50 -15.12
N THR A 74 -12.09 1.49 -14.95
CA THR A 74 -12.98 2.25 -15.84
C THR A 74 -12.89 3.75 -15.61
N HIS A 75 -12.30 4.20 -14.49
CA HIS A 75 -12.14 5.62 -14.18
C HIS A 75 -10.99 6.28 -14.97
N GLY A 76 -10.19 5.50 -15.69
CA GLY A 76 -9.20 6.03 -16.61
C GLY A 76 -7.86 6.43 -16.02
N PHE A 77 -7.65 6.40 -14.71
CA PHE A 77 -6.35 6.68 -14.12
C PHE A 77 -5.61 5.39 -13.79
N LYS A 78 -4.27 5.50 -13.77
CA LYS A 78 -3.41 4.35 -13.52
C LYS A 78 -3.52 3.88 -12.06
N PHE A 79 -3.36 2.56 -11.87
CA PHE A 79 -3.44 1.99 -10.53
C PHE A 79 -2.44 2.65 -9.56
N LEU A 80 -1.20 2.85 -9.97
CA LEU A 80 -0.20 3.42 -9.06
C LEU A 80 -0.60 4.81 -8.57
N SER A 81 -1.15 5.66 -9.43
CA SER A 81 -1.62 6.99 -9.04
C SER A 81 -2.69 6.90 -7.94
N TYR A 82 -3.58 5.92 -8.07
CA TYR A 82 -4.63 5.66 -7.10
C TYR A 82 -4.05 5.09 -5.80
N ALA A 83 -3.13 4.12 -5.93
CA ALA A 83 -2.52 3.45 -4.78
C ALA A 83 -1.68 4.40 -3.92
N VAL A 84 -1.00 5.36 -4.54
CA VAL A 84 -0.19 6.37 -3.83
C VAL A 84 -1.03 7.05 -2.76
N TRP A 85 -2.23 7.46 -3.11
CA TRP A 85 -3.13 8.13 -2.15
C TRP A 85 -3.44 7.20 -0.96
N TRP A 86 -3.78 5.93 -1.24
CA TRP A 86 -4.11 4.96 -0.19
C TRP A 86 -2.92 4.69 0.74
N ILE A 87 -1.73 4.56 0.16
CA ILE A 87 -0.50 4.31 0.92
C ILE A 87 -0.23 5.48 1.87
N GLN A 88 -0.28 6.71 1.36
CA GLN A 88 -0.03 7.90 2.15
C GLN A 88 -1.09 8.07 3.24
N GLN A 89 -2.35 7.93 2.90
CA GLN A 89 -3.43 8.11 3.87
C GLN A 89 -3.38 7.06 4.99
N SER A 90 -3.02 5.83 4.67
CA SER A 90 -2.89 4.78 5.69
C SER A 90 -1.82 5.15 6.70
N MET A 91 -0.68 5.67 6.24
CA MET A 91 0.39 6.10 7.13
C MET A 91 -0.01 7.32 7.95
N LEU A 92 -0.59 8.33 7.30
CA LEU A 92 -0.99 9.56 7.99
C LEU A 92 -2.09 9.30 9.03
N ASN A 93 -3.04 8.44 8.71
CA ASN A 93 -4.08 8.07 9.66
C ASN A 93 -3.51 7.35 10.87
N ALA A 94 -2.52 6.50 10.67
CA ALA A 94 -1.85 5.79 11.77
C ALA A 94 -1.10 6.77 12.67
N ILE A 95 -0.39 7.73 12.08
CA ILE A 95 0.31 8.78 12.83
C ILE A 95 -0.67 9.58 13.66
N LYS A 96 -1.77 10.00 13.04
CA LYS A 96 -2.81 10.79 13.72
C LYS A 96 -3.39 10.05 14.92
N LYS A 97 -3.71 8.77 14.75
CA LYS A 97 -4.24 7.97 15.85
C LYS A 97 -3.23 7.81 16.98
N CYS A 98 -1.97 7.63 16.64
CA CYS A 98 -0.90 7.50 17.61
C CYS A 98 -0.72 8.79 18.41
N ASP A 99 -0.76 9.95 17.76
CA ASP A 99 -0.64 11.25 18.39
C ASP A 99 -1.80 11.50 19.34
N ILE A 100 -3.02 11.15 18.96
CA ILE A 100 -4.20 11.32 19.82
C ILE A 100 -4.04 10.49 21.10
N LYS A 101 -3.59 9.24 20.96
CA LYS A 101 -3.37 8.37 22.12
C LYS A 101 -2.28 8.93 23.04
N SER A 102 -1.20 9.45 22.47
CA SER A 102 -0.11 10.06 23.24
C SER A 102 -0.59 11.24 24.03
N ASN A 103 -1.47 12.07 23.46
CA ASN A 103 -1.99 13.26 24.13
C ASN A 103 -2.99 12.93 25.24
N ASN A 104 -3.64 11.78 25.16
CA ASN A 104 -4.64 11.36 26.13
C ASN A 104 -4.06 10.50 27.26
N GLY A 105 -2.83 10.11 27.11
CA GLY A 105 -2.19 9.25 28.06
C GLY A 105 -1.11 9.93 28.81
#